data_e6f6a9712f09d667b76e24bbe4d195cb
#
_entry.id   e6f6a9712f09d667b76e24bbe4d195cb
#
_cell.length_a   1.000
_cell.length_b   1.000
_cell.length_c   1.000
_cell.angle_alpha   90.00
_cell.angle_beta   90.00
_cell.angle_gamma   90.00
#
_symmetry.space_group_name_H-M   'P 1'
#
loop_
_entity.id
_entity.type
_entity.pdbx_description
1 polymer ?
#
loop_
_entity_poly.entity_id
_entity_poly.type
_entity_poly.pdbx_seq_one_letter_code
_entity_poly.pdbx_strand_id
1 'polypeptide(L)'
;MEDILQKAWIELEKESLFFSYLRMNFDNVPTKAVRTIKVSITSQAKFRIMYNPKRLQNLGLTLTKGLLKHEIYHIIHGHIFIKPKNKREKGIWDLAMDAAINQYIRELDAFAEPLDVMVAEGHAPDNEFFFVTAPMNLLNKTAEEYYKYILDFLEEKKMVDLEEIIEKREQNTDSHDFSSEIPEEMAFDIVSEFVTQAYDKSKENLP
;
A
#
# COMPACT_ATOMS: atom_id res chain seq x y z
N MET A 1 17.46 -21.20 -5.65
CA MET A 1 17.22 -19.85 -6.25
C MET A 1 16.76 -18.98 -5.11
N GLU A 2 17.42 -17.85 -4.90
CA GLU A 2 17.08 -16.95 -3.79
C GLU A 2 15.73 -16.30 -4.03
N ASP A 3 14.89 -16.21 -2.99
CA ASP A 3 13.53 -15.70 -3.07
C ASP A 3 13.54 -14.21 -3.43
N ILE A 4 12.71 -13.80 -4.38
CA ILE A 4 12.61 -12.42 -4.88
C ILE A 4 12.20 -11.44 -3.79
N LEU A 5 11.30 -11.85 -2.86
CA LEU A 5 10.89 -11.02 -1.73
C LEU A 5 12.05 -10.81 -0.76
N GLN A 6 12.86 -11.85 -0.52
CA GLN A 6 14.08 -11.74 0.28
C GLN A 6 15.05 -10.72 -0.31
N LYS A 7 15.22 -10.72 -1.63
CA LYS A 7 16.06 -9.72 -2.32
C LYS A 7 15.49 -8.31 -2.18
N ALA A 8 14.19 -8.17 -2.30
CA ALA A 8 13.52 -6.87 -2.12
C ALA A 8 13.75 -6.32 -0.71
N TRP A 9 13.68 -7.16 0.33
CA TRP A 9 14.00 -6.77 1.69
C TRP A 9 15.46 -6.30 1.83
N ILE A 10 16.42 -7.04 1.26
CA ILE A 10 17.84 -6.65 1.30
C ILE A 10 18.08 -5.30 0.63
N GLU A 11 17.39 -5.00 -0.48
CA GLU A 11 17.48 -3.69 -1.12
C GLU A 11 16.89 -2.57 -0.26
N LEU A 12 15.76 -2.82 0.44
CA LEU A 12 15.19 -1.86 1.38
C LEU A 12 16.09 -1.59 2.59
N GLU A 13 16.71 -2.63 3.12
CA GLU A 13 17.67 -2.51 4.24
C GLU A 13 18.88 -1.65 3.88
N LYS A 14 19.34 -1.69 2.62
CA LYS A 14 20.40 -0.81 2.12
C LYS A 14 19.98 0.66 2.04
N GLU A 15 18.68 0.93 1.85
CA GLU A 15 18.16 2.30 1.77
C GLU A 15 18.09 2.95 3.15
N SER A 16 17.70 2.19 4.17
CA SER A 16 17.55 2.70 5.53
C SER A 16 17.57 1.59 6.57
N LEU A 17 18.26 1.83 7.69
CA LEU A 17 18.22 0.98 8.90
C LEU A 17 16.80 0.82 9.45
N PHE A 18 15.93 1.79 9.21
CA PHE A 18 14.51 1.69 9.56
C PHE A 18 13.89 0.39 9.00
N PHE A 19 14.12 0.07 7.73
CA PHE A 19 13.60 -1.16 7.13
C PHE A 19 14.23 -2.43 7.72
N SER A 20 15.48 -2.37 8.17
CA SER A 20 16.11 -3.51 8.86
C SER A 20 15.39 -3.85 10.18
N TYR A 21 15.03 -2.82 10.95
CA TYR A 21 14.27 -3.01 12.20
C TYR A 21 12.84 -3.46 11.94
N LEU A 22 12.19 -2.90 10.92
CA LEU A 22 10.85 -3.33 10.53
C LEU A 22 10.82 -4.83 10.18
N ARG A 23 11.75 -5.27 9.33
CA ARG A 23 11.81 -6.65 8.84
C ARG A 23 11.79 -7.71 9.95
N MET A 24 12.39 -7.43 11.10
CA MET A 24 12.46 -8.38 12.23
C MET A 24 11.08 -8.78 12.77
N ASN A 25 10.04 -7.98 12.47
CA ASN A 25 8.67 -8.23 12.92
C ASN A 25 7.75 -8.76 11.81
N PHE A 26 8.30 -9.09 10.63
CA PHE A 26 7.54 -9.60 9.51
C PHE A 26 7.79 -11.09 9.28
N ASP A 27 6.72 -11.87 9.31
CA ASP A 27 6.70 -13.25 8.84
C ASP A 27 6.34 -13.28 7.34
N ASN A 28 7.23 -13.82 6.51
CA ASN A 28 7.02 -13.93 5.06
C ASN A 28 6.44 -15.29 4.70
N VAL A 29 5.24 -15.33 4.13
CA VAL A 29 4.50 -16.55 3.82
C VAL A 29 4.25 -16.65 2.31
N PRO A 30 4.97 -17.53 1.58
CA PRO A 30 4.71 -17.76 0.16
C PRO A 30 3.38 -18.49 -0.02
N THR A 31 2.54 -17.97 -0.92
CA THR A 31 1.22 -18.55 -1.22
C THR A 31 0.74 -18.18 -2.61
N LYS A 32 -0.16 -18.99 -3.17
CA LYS A 32 -0.89 -18.67 -4.42
C LYS A 32 -2.25 -18.04 -4.14
N ALA A 33 -2.64 -17.87 -2.87
CA ALA A 33 -3.94 -17.32 -2.48
C ALA A 33 -4.03 -15.80 -2.69
N VAL A 34 -2.88 -15.12 -2.84
CA VAL A 34 -2.79 -13.70 -3.18
C VAL A 34 -2.29 -13.52 -4.61
N ARG A 35 -2.66 -12.42 -5.24
CA ARG A 35 -2.20 -12.10 -6.61
C ARG A 35 -0.73 -11.69 -6.60
N THR A 36 -0.38 -10.75 -5.75
CA THR A 36 0.96 -10.19 -5.63
C THR A 36 1.48 -10.31 -4.21
N ILE A 37 1.09 -9.39 -3.33
CA ILE A 37 1.53 -9.28 -1.94
C ILE A 37 0.40 -8.68 -1.10
N LYS A 38 0.27 -9.12 0.14
CA LYS A 38 -0.72 -8.64 1.09
C LYS A 38 -0.18 -8.70 2.51
N VAL A 39 -0.50 -7.71 3.33
CA VAL A 39 -0.13 -7.67 4.75
C VAL A 39 -1.31 -7.94 5.67
N SER A 40 -1.03 -8.55 6.82
CA SER A 40 -1.99 -8.77 7.92
C SER A 40 -1.29 -8.74 9.27
N ILE A 41 -2.06 -8.59 10.36
CA ILE A 41 -1.57 -8.71 11.74
C ILE A 41 -2.01 -10.06 12.29
N THR A 42 -1.06 -10.83 12.84
CA THR A 42 -1.28 -12.15 13.40
C THR A 42 -1.74 -12.08 14.86
N SER A 43 -2.30 -13.16 15.37
CA SER A 43 -2.64 -13.34 16.80
C SER A 43 -1.44 -13.24 17.76
N GLN A 44 -0.23 -13.34 17.23
CA GLN A 44 1.02 -13.20 18.01
C GLN A 44 1.58 -11.77 17.95
N ALA A 45 0.77 -10.81 17.52
CA ALA A 45 1.17 -9.41 17.40
C ALA A 45 2.33 -9.17 16.42
N LYS A 46 2.45 -10.00 15.39
CA LYS A 46 3.43 -9.86 14.31
C LYS A 46 2.74 -9.48 13.01
N PHE A 47 3.46 -8.86 12.12
CA PHE A 47 3.01 -8.64 10.75
C PHE A 47 3.30 -9.88 9.90
N ARG A 48 2.33 -10.25 9.07
CA ARG A 48 2.48 -11.33 8.09
C ARG A 48 2.39 -10.77 6.69
N ILE A 49 3.41 -11.03 5.87
CA ILE A 49 3.39 -10.75 4.44
C ILE A 49 3.09 -12.06 3.71
N MET A 50 1.92 -12.15 3.11
CA MET A 50 1.57 -13.20 2.16
C MET A 50 1.92 -12.73 0.76
N TYR A 51 2.60 -13.55 -0.01
CA TYR A 51 3.05 -13.16 -1.36
C TYR A 51 3.03 -14.33 -2.34
N ASN A 52 2.84 -14.02 -3.63
CA ASN A 52 2.89 -14.98 -4.72
C ASN A 52 4.29 -14.99 -5.36
N PRO A 53 5.14 -15.99 -5.07
CA PRO A 53 6.54 -15.99 -5.53
C PRO A 53 6.67 -15.95 -7.05
N LYS A 54 5.78 -16.67 -7.77
CA LYS A 54 5.81 -16.71 -9.24
C LYS A 54 5.44 -15.36 -9.84
N ARG A 55 4.42 -14.70 -9.29
CA ARG A 55 3.98 -13.39 -9.78
C ARG A 55 5.07 -12.34 -9.53
N LEU A 56 5.60 -12.28 -8.30
CA LEU A 56 6.68 -11.34 -7.97
C LEU A 56 7.94 -11.59 -8.81
N GLN A 57 8.29 -12.84 -9.09
CA GLN A 57 9.41 -13.16 -9.96
C GLN A 57 9.22 -12.61 -11.38
N ASN A 58 8.01 -12.67 -11.92
CA ASN A 58 7.68 -12.11 -13.23
C ASN A 58 7.71 -10.58 -13.26
N LEU A 59 7.32 -9.93 -12.17
CA LEU A 59 7.35 -8.47 -12.02
C LEU A 59 8.77 -7.91 -11.87
N GLY A 60 9.70 -8.73 -11.40
CA GLY A 60 11.09 -8.35 -11.19
C GLY A 60 11.35 -7.63 -9.87
N LEU A 61 12.64 -7.40 -9.57
CA LEU A 61 13.09 -6.94 -8.26
C LEU A 61 12.60 -5.51 -7.94
N THR A 62 12.71 -4.59 -8.89
CA THR A 62 12.34 -3.18 -8.67
C THR A 62 10.87 -3.04 -8.29
N LEU A 63 9.99 -3.67 -9.06
CA LEU A 63 8.56 -3.60 -8.78
C LEU A 63 8.17 -4.37 -7.51
N THR A 64 8.83 -5.51 -7.24
CA THR A 64 8.65 -6.25 -5.97
C THR A 64 9.04 -5.39 -4.77
N LYS A 65 10.14 -4.63 -4.85
CA LYS A 65 10.55 -3.68 -3.80
C LYS A 65 9.52 -2.57 -3.62
N GLY A 66 9.00 -2.00 -4.71
CA GLY A 66 7.94 -0.99 -4.68
C GLY A 66 6.67 -1.49 -4.01
N LEU A 67 6.20 -2.69 -4.38
CA LEU A 67 5.06 -3.35 -3.76
C LEU A 67 5.28 -3.62 -2.26
N LEU A 68 6.47 -4.04 -1.87
CA LEU A 68 6.81 -4.24 -0.46
C LEU A 68 6.77 -2.94 0.33
N LYS A 69 7.32 -1.83 -0.21
CA LYS A 69 7.19 -0.49 0.38
C LYS A 69 5.73 -0.07 0.53
N HIS A 70 4.93 -0.29 -0.51
CA HIS A 70 3.52 0.03 -0.53
C HIS A 70 2.77 -0.62 0.65
N GLU A 71 2.93 -1.92 0.84
CA GLU A 71 2.30 -2.64 1.97
C GLU A 71 2.80 -2.14 3.34
N ILE A 72 4.11 -1.88 3.45
CA ILE A 72 4.70 -1.32 4.69
C ILE A 72 4.13 0.07 4.98
N TYR A 73 3.98 0.91 3.97
CA TYR A 73 3.45 2.27 4.15
C TYR A 73 1.99 2.28 4.56
N HIS A 74 1.16 1.32 4.10
CA HIS A 74 -0.19 1.15 4.63
C HIS A 74 -0.20 0.90 6.14
N ILE A 75 0.76 0.13 6.67
CA ILE A 75 0.91 -0.07 8.11
C ILE A 75 1.34 1.23 8.79
N ILE A 76 2.41 1.87 8.31
CA ILE A 76 3.00 3.06 8.92
C ILE A 76 2.01 4.22 8.98
N HIS A 77 1.19 4.39 7.93
CA HIS A 77 0.18 5.44 7.86
C HIS A 77 -1.14 5.05 8.56
N GLY A 78 -1.23 3.87 9.16
CA GLY A 78 -2.43 3.44 9.87
C GLY A 78 -3.62 3.11 8.97
N HIS A 79 -3.41 2.94 7.67
CA HIS A 79 -4.47 2.63 6.70
C HIS A 79 -5.19 1.32 7.01
N ILE A 80 -4.52 0.41 7.70
CA ILE A 80 -5.08 -0.88 8.15
C ILE A 80 -6.24 -0.73 9.15
N PHE A 81 -6.44 0.48 9.72
CA PHE A 81 -7.51 0.79 10.67
C PHE A 81 -8.72 1.47 10.02
N ILE A 82 -8.64 1.83 8.74
CA ILE A 82 -9.73 2.44 8.00
C ILE A 82 -10.80 1.38 7.72
N LYS A 83 -12.05 1.63 8.13
CA LYS A 83 -13.18 0.70 8.00
C LYS A 83 -14.30 1.31 7.17
N PRO A 84 -14.28 1.10 5.85
CA PRO A 84 -15.35 1.53 4.96
C PRO A 84 -16.67 0.82 5.29
N LYS A 85 -17.79 1.52 5.16
CA LYS A 85 -19.14 1.01 5.48
C LYS A 85 -19.74 0.14 4.35
N ASN A 86 -19.27 0.32 3.13
CA ASN A 86 -19.78 -0.37 1.95
C ASN A 86 -18.70 -0.47 0.86
N LYS A 87 -18.98 -1.24 -0.21
CA LYS A 87 -18.04 -1.49 -1.31
C LYS A 87 -17.60 -0.21 -2.02
N ARG A 88 -18.52 0.73 -2.28
CA ARG A 88 -18.19 2.00 -2.95
C ARG A 88 -17.26 2.85 -2.10
N GLU A 89 -17.58 3.01 -0.82
CA GLU A 89 -16.74 3.75 0.13
C GLU A 89 -15.36 3.10 0.25
N LYS A 90 -15.30 1.76 0.28
CA LYS A 90 -14.03 1.02 0.27
C LYS A 90 -13.19 1.37 -0.95
N GLY A 91 -13.76 1.33 -2.14
CA GLY A 91 -13.02 1.66 -3.37
C GLY A 91 -12.47 3.09 -3.36
N ILE A 92 -13.24 4.07 -2.84
CA ILE A 92 -12.78 5.47 -2.69
C ILE A 92 -11.62 5.54 -1.69
N TRP A 93 -11.73 4.87 -0.54
CA TRP A 93 -10.65 4.80 0.43
C TRP A 93 -9.40 4.13 -0.14
N ASP A 94 -9.55 3.03 -0.88
CA ASP A 94 -8.43 2.34 -1.50
C ASP A 94 -7.66 3.29 -2.46
N LEU A 95 -8.37 4.07 -3.29
CA LEU A 95 -7.75 5.07 -4.16
C LEU A 95 -7.06 6.19 -3.37
N ALA A 96 -7.69 6.69 -2.32
CA ALA A 96 -7.16 7.76 -1.48
C ALA A 96 -5.91 7.32 -0.70
N MET A 97 -5.93 6.11 -0.13
CA MET A 97 -4.80 5.52 0.58
C MET A 97 -3.61 5.30 -0.36
N ASP A 98 -3.86 4.78 -1.56
CA ASP A 98 -2.82 4.61 -2.57
C ASP A 98 -2.20 5.94 -2.99
N ALA A 99 -3.03 6.95 -3.27
CA ALA A 99 -2.55 8.29 -3.61
C ALA A 99 -1.67 8.88 -2.50
N ALA A 100 -2.04 8.64 -1.23
CA ALA A 100 -1.28 9.15 -0.09
C ALA A 100 0.13 8.57 0.03
N ILE A 101 0.33 7.29 -0.32
CA ILE A 101 1.61 6.61 -0.12
C ILE A 101 2.44 6.44 -1.39
N ASN A 102 1.81 6.20 -2.55
CA ASN A 102 2.55 5.89 -3.79
C ASN A 102 3.40 7.06 -4.29
N GLN A 103 3.04 8.31 -3.98
CA GLN A 103 3.86 9.48 -4.29
C GLN A 103 5.28 9.44 -3.68
N TYR A 104 5.53 8.57 -2.70
CA TYR A 104 6.83 8.38 -2.06
C TYR A 104 7.58 7.13 -2.54
N ILE A 105 7.01 6.37 -3.49
CA ILE A 105 7.53 5.07 -3.92
C ILE A 105 8.00 5.13 -5.37
N ARG A 106 9.24 5.57 -5.58
CA ARG A 106 9.85 5.75 -6.91
C ARG A 106 9.85 4.49 -7.76
N GLU A 107 9.87 3.32 -7.16
CA GLU A 107 9.83 2.04 -7.84
C GLU A 107 8.52 1.82 -8.61
N LEU A 108 7.48 2.58 -8.29
CA LEU A 108 6.16 2.52 -8.92
C LEU A 108 5.95 3.61 -9.99
N ASP A 109 6.82 4.61 -10.10
CA ASP A 109 6.64 5.79 -10.98
C ASP A 109 6.33 5.43 -12.43
N ALA A 110 6.94 4.37 -12.96
CA ALA A 110 6.72 3.92 -14.35
C ALA A 110 5.30 3.37 -14.61
N PHE A 111 4.54 3.10 -13.56
CA PHE A 111 3.18 2.56 -13.58
C PHE A 111 2.21 3.44 -12.81
N ALA A 112 2.65 4.63 -12.40
CA ALA A 112 1.86 5.55 -11.57
C ALA A 112 0.96 6.41 -12.44
N GLU A 113 -0.33 6.44 -12.08
CA GLU A 113 -1.33 7.31 -12.70
C GLU A 113 -1.84 8.32 -11.67
N PRO A 114 -1.76 9.62 -11.96
CA PRO A 114 -2.28 10.63 -11.05
C PRO A 114 -3.79 10.51 -10.85
N LEU A 115 -4.23 10.61 -9.60
CA LEU A 115 -5.62 10.47 -9.21
C LEU A 115 -6.55 11.44 -9.95
N ASP A 116 -6.12 12.70 -10.13
CA ASP A 116 -6.88 13.73 -10.84
C ASP A 116 -7.07 13.42 -12.33
N VAL A 117 -6.10 12.80 -12.98
CA VAL A 117 -6.19 12.36 -14.37
C VAL A 117 -7.23 11.23 -14.49
N MET A 118 -7.11 10.18 -13.66
CA MET A 118 -8.04 9.06 -13.67
C MET A 118 -9.48 9.50 -13.41
N VAL A 119 -9.67 10.36 -12.39
CA VAL A 119 -11.01 10.85 -12.04
C VAL A 119 -11.56 11.81 -13.11
N ALA A 120 -10.70 12.63 -13.76
CA ALA A 120 -11.12 13.54 -14.82
C ALA A 120 -11.49 12.82 -16.12
N GLU A 121 -10.76 11.76 -16.46
CA GLU A 121 -11.02 10.93 -17.64
C GLU A 121 -12.19 9.98 -17.44
N GLY A 122 -12.50 9.61 -16.19
CA GLY A 122 -13.58 8.72 -15.82
C GLY A 122 -13.33 7.26 -16.16
N HIS A 123 -12.08 6.90 -16.45
CA HIS A 123 -11.70 5.51 -16.72
C HIS A 123 -10.30 5.19 -16.17
N ALA A 124 -10.06 3.92 -15.94
CA ALA A 124 -8.76 3.43 -15.54
C ALA A 124 -7.82 3.29 -16.75
N PRO A 125 -6.50 3.44 -16.57
CA PRO A 125 -5.53 3.24 -17.64
C PRO A 125 -5.67 1.89 -18.33
N ASP A 126 -5.32 1.82 -19.62
CA ASP A 126 -5.34 0.56 -20.40
C ASP A 126 -4.22 -0.41 -20.02
N ASN A 127 -3.30 0.01 -19.16
CA ASN A 127 -2.20 -0.81 -18.69
C ASN A 127 -2.71 -1.99 -17.85
N GLU A 128 -2.15 -3.17 -18.06
CA GLU A 128 -2.43 -4.37 -17.23
C GLU A 128 -2.11 -4.14 -15.75
N PHE A 129 -1.22 -3.18 -15.45
CA PHE A 129 -0.74 -2.90 -14.11
C PHE A 129 -0.58 -1.39 -13.94
N PHE A 130 -1.24 -0.79 -12.97
CA PHE A 130 -1.10 0.63 -12.64
C PHE A 130 -1.24 0.86 -11.13
N PHE A 131 -0.68 1.96 -10.66
CA PHE A 131 -0.79 2.43 -9.27
C PHE A 131 -1.32 3.84 -9.25
N VAL A 132 -2.29 4.09 -8.38
CA VAL A 132 -2.81 5.44 -8.18
C VAL A 132 -1.78 6.26 -7.39
N THR A 133 -1.46 7.45 -7.85
CA THR A 133 -0.59 8.39 -7.14
C THR A 133 -1.28 9.74 -6.91
N ALA A 134 -0.68 10.57 -6.07
CA ALA A 134 -1.21 11.90 -5.75
C ALA A 134 -1.28 12.80 -6.99
N PRO A 135 -2.29 13.69 -7.09
CA PRO A 135 -2.31 14.74 -8.09
C PRO A 135 -1.05 15.63 -8.00
N MET A 136 -0.48 16.02 -9.14
CA MET A 136 0.74 16.83 -9.19
C MET A 136 0.62 18.18 -8.46
N ASN A 137 -0.58 18.74 -8.42
CA ASN A 137 -0.89 20.01 -7.75
C ASN A 137 -1.38 19.86 -6.30
N LEU A 138 -1.47 18.62 -5.79
CA LEU A 138 -1.99 18.33 -4.45
C LEU A 138 -1.13 17.23 -3.79
N LEU A 139 0.17 17.48 -3.64
CA LEU A 139 1.11 16.55 -3.02
C LEU A 139 1.08 16.62 -1.48
N ASN A 140 1.61 15.59 -0.83
CA ASN A 140 1.81 15.50 0.61
C ASN A 140 0.54 15.62 1.44
N LYS A 141 -0.56 15.09 0.95
CA LYS A 141 -1.85 15.02 1.66
C LYS A 141 -2.04 13.66 2.32
N THR A 142 -2.90 13.63 3.36
CA THR A 142 -3.30 12.38 4.02
C THR A 142 -4.34 11.62 3.19
N ALA A 143 -4.58 10.36 3.53
CA ALA A 143 -5.63 9.58 2.88
C ALA A 143 -7.02 10.22 3.06
N GLU A 144 -7.29 10.84 4.22
CA GLU A 144 -8.56 11.54 4.48
C GLU A 144 -8.73 12.77 3.59
N GLU A 145 -7.64 13.52 3.34
CA GLU A 145 -7.66 14.69 2.44
C GLU A 145 -7.90 14.25 1.00
N TYR A 146 -7.28 13.17 0.54
CA TYR A 146 -7.54 12.61 -0.80
C TYR A 146 -8.92 11.99 -0.91
N TYR A 147 -9.40 11.32 0.13
CA TYR A 147 -10.77 10.82 0.18
C TYR A 147 -11.80 11.95 -0.02
N LYS A 148 -11.62 13.05 0.72
CA LYS A 148 -12.45 14.24 0.55
C LYS A 148 -12.34 14.83 -0.85
N TYR A 149 -11.12 14.94 -1.38
CA TYR A 149 -10.88 15.42 -2.75
C TYR A 149 -11.67 14.61 -3.79
N ILE A 150 -11.68 13.27 -3.67
CA ILE A 150 -12.46 12.41 -4.57
C ILE A 150 -13.95 12.70 -4.42
N LEU A 151 -14.47 12.83 -3.20
CA LEU A 151 -15.89 13.11 -2.96
C LEU A 151 -16.30 14.46 -3.55
N ASP A 152 -15.53 15.52 -3.29
CA ASP A 152 -15.80 16.87 -3.81
C ASP A 152 -15.83 16.86 -5.35
N PHE A 153 -14.89 16.13 -5.97
CA PHE A 153 -14.84 15.98 -7.43
C PHE A 153 -16.06 15.26 -8.00
N LEU A 154 -16.53 14.19 -7.32
CA LEU A 154 -17.73 13.45 -7.73
C LEU A 154 -19.02 14.26 -7.63
N GLU A 155 -19.10 15.16 -6.63
CA GLU A 155 -20.25 16.07 -6.48
C GLU A 155 -20.28 17.13 -7.60
N GLU A 156 -19.11 17.65 -8.00
CA GLU A 156 -18.99 18.65 -9.06
C GLU A 156 -19.24 18.08 -10.47
N LYS A 157 -18.68 16.91 -10.74
CA LYS A 157 -18.77 16.24 -12.05
C LYS A 157 -19.69 15.02 -11.99
N LYS A 158 -20.96 15.20 -12.20
CA LYS A 158 -22.03 14.19 -12.13
C LYS A 158 -21.87 12.93 -13.03
N MET A 159 -20.75 12.69 -13.69
CA MET A 159 -20.57 11.71 -14.74
C MET A 159 -19.32 10.83 -14.65
N VAL A 160 -18.64 10.73 -13.50
CA VAL A 160 -17.48 9.85 -13.39
C VAL A 160 -17.91 8.47 -12.95
N ASP A 161 -17.67 7.47 -13.77
CA ASP A 161 -17.86 6.06 -13.39
C ASP A 161 -16.66 5.54 -12.59
N LEU A 162 -16.68 5.87 -11.29
CA LEU A 162 -15.66 5.33 -10.38
C LEU A 162 -15.71 3.80 -10.25
N GLU A 163 -16.84 3.18 -10.59
CA GLU A 163 -16.99 1.73 -10.47
C GLU A 163 -16.04 1.02 -11.43
N GLU A 164 -15.87 1.53 -12.66
CA GLU A 164 -14.91 0.99 -13.62
C GLU A 164 -13.47 1.10 -13.12
N ILE A 165 -13.08 2.26 -12.57
CA ILE A 165 -11.74 2.49 -12.01
C ILE A 165 -11.46 1.52 -10.87
N ILE A 166 -12.41 1.38 -9.93
CA ILE A 166 -12.31 0.50 -8.77
C ILE A 166 -12.20 -0.96 -9.21
N GLU A 167 -13.06 -1.41 -10.14
CA GLU A 167 -13.06 -2.78 -10.63
C GLU A 167 -11.75 -3.15 -11.35
N LYS A 168 -11.24 -2.26 -12.20
CA LYS A 168 -9.99 -2.49 -12.93
C LYS A 168 -8.79 -2.53 -11.99
N ARG A 169 -8.76 -1.66 -10.96
CA ARG A 169 -7.76 -1.72 -9.89
C ARG A 169 -7.82 -3.04 -9.13
N GLU A 170 -9.00 -3.48 -8.70
CA GLU A 170 -9.19 -4.77 -7.99
C GLU A 170 -8.77 -5.99 -8.83
N GLN A 171 -8.82 -5.89 -10.16
CA GLN A 171 -8.35 -6.95 -11.05
C GLN A 171 -6.82 -7.05 -11.11
N ASN A 172 -6.10 -5.97 -10.85
CA ASN A 172 -4.66 -5.85 -11.07
C ASN A 172 -3.82 -5.96 -9.80
N THR A 173 -4.34 -5.51 -8.67
CA THR A 173 -3.70 -5.55 -7.36
C THR A 173 -4.49 -6.38 -6.35
N ASP A 174 -3.88 -6.75 -5.24
CA ASP A 174 -4.62 -7.33 -4.13
C ASP A 174 -5.49 -6.24 -3.48
N SER A 175 -6.70 -6.61 -3.03
CA SER A 175 -7.57 -5.68 -2.32
C SER A 175 -6.96 -5.34 -0.95
N HIS A 176 -7.11 -4.08 -0.51
CA HIS A 176 -6.72 -3.65 0.85
C HIS A 176 -7.68 -4.19 1.92
N ASP A 177 -7.96 -5.49 1.89
CA ASP A 177 -8.64 -6.17 2.97
C ASP A 177 -7.63 -6.52 4.05
N PHE A 178 -7.21 -5.49 4.78
CA PHE A 178 -6.34 -5.68 5.92
C PHE A 178 -7.07 -6.53 6.96
N SER A 179 -6.50 -7.69 7.27
CA SER A 179 -7.03 -8.57 8.30
C SER A 179 -6.16 -8.48 9.55
N SER A 180 -6.82 -8.40 10.70
CA SER A 180 -6.17 -8.52 12.00
C SER A 180 -6.78 -9.70 12.77
N GLU A 181 -5.93 -10.58 13.25
CA GLU A 181 -6.32 -11.71 14.12
C GLU A 181 -6.50 -11.27 15.59
N ILE A 182 -6.26 -9.99 15.91
CA ILE A 182 -6.37 -9.40 17.25
C ILE A 182 -7.33 -8.20 17.24
N PRO A 183 -7.86 -7.78 18.42
CA PRO A 183 -8.70 -6.59 18.54
C PRO A 183 -8.01 -5.33 18.00
N GLU A 184 -8.79 -4.42 17.44
CA GLU A 184 -8.29 -3.21 16.79
C GLU A 184 -7.46 -2.32 17.70
N GLU A 185 -7.92 -2.08 18.94
CA GLU A 185 -7.20 -1.27 19.92
C GLU A 185 -5.79 -1.84 20.16
N MET A 186 -5.70 -3.16 20.32
CA MET A 186 -4.42 -3.85 20.50
C MET A 186 -3.56 -3.77 19.22
N ALA A 187 -4.16 -3.90 18.04
CA ALA A 187 -3.46 -3.76 16.78
C ALA A 187 -2.88 -2.35 16.61
N PHE A 188 -3.63 -1.32 17.00
CA PHE A 188 -3.18 0.07 16.96
C PHE A 188 -1.97 0.31 17.87
N ASP A 189 -2.02 -0.18 19.11
CA ASP A 189 -0.90 -0.05 20.06
C ASP A 189 0.36 -0.74 19.52
N ILE A 190 0.22 -1.94 18.95
CA ILE A 190 1.32 -2.70 18.36
C ILE A 190 1.94 -1.94 17.17
N VAL A 191 1.13 -1.41 16.26
CA VAL A 191 1.62 -0.64 15.12
C VAL A 191 2.36 0.61 15.59
N SER A 192 1.76 1.37 16.52
CA SER A 192 2.35 2.59 17.08
C SER A 192 3.69 2.31 17.76
N GLU A 193 3.74 1.29 18.62
CA GLU A 193 4.97 0.89 19.31
C GLU A 193 6.05 0.44 18.32
N PHE A 194 5.65 -0.40 17.37
CA PHE A 194 6.53 -0.96 16.35
C PHE A 194 7.18 0.13 15.47
N VAL A 195 6.39 1.06 14.95
CA VAL A 195 6.88 2.15 14.11
C VAL A 195 7.80 3.07 14.90
N THR A 196 7.41 3.40 16.15
CA THR A 196 8.21 4.23 17.06
C THR A 196 9.56 3.57 17.36
N GLN A 197 9.58 2.30 17.75
CA GLN A 197 10.81 1.57 18.04
C GLN A 197 11.75 1.48 16.82
N ALA A 198 11.21 1.20 15.64
CA ALA A 198 12.00 1.14 14.41
C ALA A 198 12.63 2.50 14.07
N TYR A 199 11.86 3.58 14.26
CA TYR A 199 12.33 4.95 14.04
C TYR A 199 13.44 5.34 15.03
N ASP A 200 13.24 5.12 16.32
CA ASP A 200 14.21 5.47 17.38
C ASP A 200 15.51 4.70 17.19
N LYS A 201 15.44 3.38 16.99
CA LYS A 201 16.64 2.55 16.75
C LYS A 201 17.38 2.96 15.46
N SER A 202 16.66 3.38 14.43
CA SER A 202 17.30 3.86 13.20
C SER A 202 18.08 5.15 13.41
N LYS A 203 17.66 6.02 14.35
CA LYS A 203 18.37 7.25 14.70
C LYS A 203 19.59 7.03 15.59
N GLU A 204 19.51 6.09 16.55
CA GLU A 204 20.63 5.78 17.46
C GLU A 204 21.87 5.29 16.72
N ASN A 205 21.71 4.73 15.53
CA ASN A 205 22.78 4.17 14.70
C ASN A 205 23.18 5.06 13.52
N LEU A 206 22.73 6.31 13.47
CA LEU A 206 23.26 7.32 12.54
C LEU A 206 24.61 7.83 13.07
N PRO A 207 25.68 7.89 12.24
CA PRO A 207 26.99 8.38 12.63
C PRO A 207 26.99 9.86 12.97
#